data_361ce9133e28ba7e3e53b4c16ffcc915
#
_entry.id   361ce9133e28ba7e3e53b4c16ffcc915
#
_cell.length_a   1.000
_cell.length_b   1.000
_cell.length_c   1.000
_cell.angle_alpha   90.00
_cell.angle_beta   90.00
_cell.angle_gamma   90.00
#
_symmetry.space_group_name_H-M   'P 1'
#
loop_
_entity.id
_entity.type
_entity.pdbx_description
1 polymer ?
#
loop_
_entity_poly.entity_id
_entity_poly.type
_entity_poly.pdbx_seq_one_letter_code
_entity_poly.pdbx_strand_id
1 'polypeptide(L)'
;MFKNREEAGELLAQELIQFRDDPKAILLALPRGGVVVAYQLSLALHLPLDVLITRKIGAPDNPEYALGAVSETGAVYWNREALLGLSLTERQLSAAVQAQQKEVTRRVALYRQGRPFPDLNDRTVILVDDRLVLKVKSVERIL
;
A
#
# COMPACT_ATOMS: atom_id res chain seq x y z
N MET A 1 1.18 -0.96 22.05
CA MET A 1 0.24 -0.98 20.92
C MET A 1 -0.63 0.27 20.91
N PHE A 2 -1.09 0.67 19.75
CA PHE A 2 -1.83 1.90 19.58
C PHE A 2 -3.30 1.74 20.00
N LYS A 3 -3.86 2.74 20.67
CA LYS A 3 -5.27 2.73 21.07
C LYS A 3 -6.20 2.95 19.87
N ASN A 4 -5.77 3.77 18.90
CA ASN A 4 -6.52 4.06 17.71
C ASN A 4 -5.56 4.55 16.62
N ARG A 5 -6.11 4.81 15.44
CA ARG A 5 -5.31 5.21 14.27
C ARG A 5 -4.73 6.61 14.40
N GLU A 6 -5.42 7.53 15.08
CA GLU A 6 -4.89 8.86 15.33
C GLU A 6 -3.67 8.81 16.26
N GLU A 7 -3.76 8.04 17.34
CA GLU A 7 -2.63 7.84 18.25
C GLU A 7 -1.45 7.19 17.53
N ALA A 8 -1.71 6.19 16.68
CA ALA A 8 -0.67 5.56 15.88
C ALA A 8 0.04 6.59 15.00
N GLY A 9 -0.72 7.48 14.35
CA GLY A 9 -0.15 8.53 13.52
C GLY A 9 0.74 9.49 14.30
N GLU A 10 0.28 9.90 15.47
CA GLU A 10 1.04 10.80 16.33
C GLU A 10 2.36 10.19 16.79
N LEU A 11 2.32 8.93 17.23
CA LEU A 11 3.51 8.23 17.72
C LEU A 11 4.51 7.94 16.58
N LEU A 12 4.01 7.55 15.42
CA LEU A 12 4.85 7.29 14.25
C LEU A 12 5.48 8.58 13.71
N ALA A 13 4.79 9.70 13.81
CA ALA A 13 5.34 10.99 13.40
C ALA A 13 6.60 11.33 14.19
N GLN A 14 6.65 10.99 15.48
CA GLN A 14 7.85 11.20 16.29
C GLN A 14 9.03 10.37 15.81
N GLU A 15 8.77 9.14 15.38
CA GLU A 15 9.82 8.26 14.86
C GLU A 15 10.31 8.67 13.48
N LEU A 16 9.48 9.38 12.73
CA LEU A 16 9.78 9.78 11.35
C LEU A 16 10.14 11.27 11.23
N ILE A 17 10.48 11.90 12.35
CA ILE A 17 10.70 13.36 12.39
C ILE A 17 11.80 13.82 11.43
N GLN A 18 12.77 12.96 11.10
CA GLN A 18 13.84 13.29 10.15
C GLN A 18 13.31 13.58 8.73
N PHE A 19 12.10 13.15 8.43
CA PHE A 19 11.50 13.40 7.11
C PHE A 19 10.63 14.64 7.07
N ARG A 20 10.47 15.33 8.21
CA ARG A 20 9.68 16.55 8.26
C ARG A 20 10.20 17.57 7.25
N ASP A 21 9.29 18.10 6.46
CA ASP A 21 9.60 19.09 5.41
C ASP A 21 10.58 18.60 4.33
N ASP A 22 10.83 17.29 4.25
CA ASP A 22 11.70 16.72 3.21
C ASP A 22 11.02 16.89 1.84
N PRO A 23 11.63 17.67 0.91
CA PRO A 23 10.99 17.94 -0.38
C PRO A 23 10.87 16.72 -1.29
N LYS A 24 11.60 15.64 -0.96
CA LYS A 24 11.55 14.39 -1.75
C LYS A 24 10.62 13.34 -1.17
N ALA A 25 10.13 13.52 0.05
CA ALA A 25 9.30 12.52 0.71
C ALA A 25 7.83 12.67 0.35
N ILE A 26 7.16 11.53 0.20
CA ILE A 26 5.71 11.44 0.00
C ILE A 26 5.18 10.27 0.81
N LEU A 27 3.99 10.44 1.37
CA LEU A 27 3.27 9.39 2.07
C LEU A 27 2.29 8.72 1.10
N LEU A 28 2.34 7.39 1.01
CA LEU A 28 1.36 6.60 0.28
C LEU A 28 0.60 5.74 1.27
N ALA A 29 -0.69 5.97 1.38
CA ALA A 29 -1.56 5.26 2.30
C ALA A 29 -2.25 4.09 1.60
N LEU A 30 -2.30 2.96 2.29
CA LEU A 30 -3.11 1.82 1.84
C LEU A 30 -4.51 1.97 2.44
N PRO A 31 -5.52 2.27 1.61
CA PRO A 31 -6.87 2.42 2.15
C PRO A 31 -7.39 1.10 2.72
N ARG A 32 -8.29 1.12 3.68
CA ARG A 32 -8.84 2.33 4.26
C ARG A 32 -8.11 2.77 5.53
N GLY A 33 -7.65 1.81 6.34
CA GLY A 33 -7.06 2.09 7.65
C GLY A 33 -5.83 2.97 7.61
N GLY A 34 -4.99 2.76 6.60
CA GLY A 34 -3.75 3.54 6.44
C GLY A 34 -3.98 5.02 6.18
N VAL A 35 -5.15 5.40 5.63
CA VAL A 35 -5.43 6.81 5.31
C VAL A 35 -5.50 7.67 6.57
N VAL A 36 -6.12 7.16 7.65
CA VAL A 36 -6.23 7.90 8.91
C VAL A 36 -4.84 8.14 9.51
N VAL A 37 -4.01 7.11 9.54
CA VAL A 37 -2.63 7.20 10.06
C VAL A 37 -1.81 8.15 9.20
N ALA A 38 -1.87 7.99 7.87
CA ALA A 38 -1.12 8.83 6.94
C ALA A 38 -1.53 10.30 7.00
N TYR A 39 -2.81 10.57 7.24
CA TYR A 39 -3.30 11.94 7.40
C TYR A 39 -2.63 12.61 8.60
N GLN A 40 -2.54 11.92 9.73
CA GLN A 40 -1.85 12.44 10.90
C GLN A 40 -0.36 12.67 10.63
N LEU A 41 0.28 11.74 9.93
CA LEU A 41 1.68 11.88 9.53
C LEU A 41 1.88 13.08 8.58
N SER A 42 0.97 13.26 7.64
CA SER A 42 1.02 14.39 6.71
C SER A 42 0.97 15.73 7.43
N LEU A 43 0.08 15.86 8.40
CA LEU A 43 -0.04 17.08 9.21
C LEU A 43 1.22 17.33 10.05
N ALA A 44 1.73 16.28 10.69
CA ALA A 44 2.87 16.39 11.61
C ALA A 44 4.19 16.63 10.88
N LEU A 45 4.37 16.00 9.71
CA LEU A 45 5.62 16.03 8.97
C LEU A 45 5.62 17.01 7.81
N HIS A 46 4.49 17.64 7.52
CA HIS A 46 4.31 18.56 6.37
C HIS A 46 4.69 17.89 5.05
N LEU A 47 4.19 16.66 4.85
CA LEU A 47 4.46 15.88 3.65
C LEU A 47 3.18 15.69 2.83
N PRO A 48 3.30 15.64 1.49
CA PRO A 48 2.16 15.30 0.65
C PRO A 48 1.71 13.86 0.89
N LEU A 49 0.41 13.65 0.73
CA LEU A 49 -0.24 12.36 0.95
C LEU A 49 -0.99 11.95 -0.32
N ASP A 50 -0.80 10.71 -0.74
CA ASP A 50 -1.64 10.08 -1.75
C ASP A 50 -1.97 8.66 -1.31
N VAL A 51 -2.76 7.95 -2.10
CA VAL A 51 -3.15 6.57 -1.80
C VAL A 51 -2.52 5.62 -2.82
N LEU A 52 -2.31 4.38 -2.39
CA LEU A 52 -1.91 3.28 -3.27
C LEU A 52 -2.99 2.21 -3.16
N ILE A 53 -3.71 2.00 -4.25
CA ILE A 53 -4.79 1.02 -4.27
C ILE A 53 -4.21 -0.36 -4.55
N THR A 54 -4.47 -1.29 -3.64
CA THR A 54 -4.02 -2.68 -3.74
C THR A 54 -5.17 -3.63 -3.41
N ARG A 55 -5.05 -4.87 -3.86
CA ARG A 55 -5.97 -5.94 -3.49
C ARG A 55 -5.20 -7.23 -3.26
N LYS A 56 -5.57 -7.92 -2.20
CA LYS A 56 -5.00 -9.20 -1.82
C LYS A 56 -5.51 -10.31 -2.76
N ILE A 57 -4.61 -11.22 -3.12
CA ILE A 57 -4.98 -12.46 -3.81
C ILE A 57 -5.04 -13.55 -2.75
N GLY A 58 -6.24 -14.05 -2.48
CA GLY A 58 -6.46 -15.09 -1.47
C GLY A 58 -6.30 -16.49 -2.04
N ALA A 59 -6.07 -17.46 -1.14
CA ALA A 59 -6.05 -18.88 -1.51
C ALA A 59 -7.45 -19.34 -1.93
N PRO A 60 -7.56 -20.31 -2.87
CA PRO A 60 -8.87 -20.77 -3.35
C PRO A 60 -9.78 -21.28 -2.25
N ASP A 61 -9.22 -22.00 -1.28
CA ASP A 61 -10.01 -22.61 -0.19
C ASP A 61 -10.06 -21.73 1.06
N ASN A 62 -9.30 -20.65 1.10
CA ASN A 62 -9.26 -19.74 2.24
C ASN A 62 -8.90 -18.34 1.76
N PRO A 63 -9.89 -17.52 1.39
CA PRO A 63 -9.64 -16.16 0.85
C PRO A 63 -8.86 -15.24 1.79
N GLU A 64 -8.87 -15.52 3.10
CA GLU A 64 -8.11 -14.72 4.06
C GLU A 64 -6.62 -15.03 4.06
N TYR A 65 -6.24 -16.19 3.53
CA TYR A 65 -4.83 -16.55 3.42
C TYR A 65 -4.21 -15.89 2.19
N ALA A 66 -3.35 -14.92 2.41
CA ALA A 66 -2.80 -14.09 1.35
C ALA A 66 -1.71 -14.82 0.58
N LEU A 67 -1.89 -14.99 -0.72
CA LEU A 67 -0.90 -15.57 -1.64
C LEU A 67 -0.12 -14.50 -2.38
N GLY A 68 -0.67 -13.29 -2.45
CA GLY A 68 -0.06 -12.19 -3.16
C GLY A 68 -0.93 -10.96 -3.13
N ALA A 69 -0.58 -10.00 -3.96
CA ALA A 69 -1.32 -8.76 -4.08
C ALA A 69 -1.16 -8.17 -5.47
N VAL A 70 -2.18 -7.45 -5.92
CA VAL A 70 -2.11 -6.63 -7.13
C VAL A 70 -2.23 -5.16 -6.75
N SER A 71 -1.56 -4.29 -7.48
CA SER A 71 -1.61 -2.85 -7.23
C SER A 71 -2.14 -2.10 -8.46
N GLU A 72 -2.51 -0.84 -8.25
CA GLU A 72 -2.99 0.03 -9.34
C GLU A 72 -1.93 0.32 -10.40
N THR A 73 -0.67 0.08 -10.07
CA THR A 73 0.45 0.25 -11.02
C THR A 73 0.56 -0.90 -12.01
N GLY A 74 -0.23 -1.95 -11.83
CA GLY A 74 -0.17 -3.18 -12.63
C GLY A 74 0.77 -4.24 -12.06
N ALA A 75 1.49 -3.92 -10.99
CA ALA A 75 2.40 -4.87 -10.37
C ALA A 75 1.64 -5.99 -9.66
N VAL A 76 2.19 -7.20 -9.73
CA VAL A 76 1.68 -8.37 -9.03
C VAL A 76 2.80 -8.90 -8.15
N TYR A 77 2.51 -9.05 -6.86
CA TYR A 77 3.45 -9.57 -5.88
C TYR A 77 2.98 -10.92 -5.39
N TRP A 78 3.93 -11.84 -5.18
CA TRP A 78 3.63 -13.19 -4.74
C TRP A 78 4.37 -13.53 -3.46
N ASN A 79 3.67 -14.21 -2.54
CA ASN A 79 4.28 -14.86 -1.40
C ASN A 79 4.71 -16.26 -1.84
N ARG A 80 5.98 -16.41 -2.18
CA ARG A 80 6.52 -17.67 -2.73
C ARG A 80 6.38 -18.83 -1.74
N GLU A 81 6.61 -18.58 -0.46
CA GLU A 81 6.48 -19.63 0.55
C GLU A 81 5.06 -20.15 0.66
N ALA A 82 4.08 -19.25 0.59
CA ALA A 82 2.67 -19.62 0.64
C ALA A 82 2.27 -20.44 -0.59
N LEU A 83 2.74 -20.05 -1.77
CA LEU A 83 2.47 -20.81 -3.01
C LEU A 83 3.05 -22.22 -2.92
N LEU A 84 4.30 -22.33 -2.47
CA LEU A 84 4.96 -23.63 -2.32
C LEU A 84 4.24 -24.50 -1.29
N GLY A 85 3.84 -23.90 -0.17
CA GLY A 85 3.14 -24.63 0.89
C GLY A 85 1.81 -25.22 0.46
N LEU A 86 1.13 -24.58 -0.51
CA LEU A 86 -0.15 -25.05 -1.04
C LEU A 86 -0.01 -25.76 -2.39
N SER A 87 1.22 -25.95 -2.87
CA SER A 87 1.50 -26.56 -4.17
C SER A 87 0.77 -25.83 -5.32
N LEU A 88 0.73 -24.52 -5.24
CA LEU A 88 0.08 -23.66 -6.23
C LEU A 88 1.12 -22.95 -7.10
N THR A 89 0.74 -22.70 -8.35
CA THR A 89 1.55 -21.91 -9.28
C THR A 89 0.84 -20.60 -9.60
N GLU A 90 1.61 -19.61 -10.05
CA GLU A 90 1.04 -18.33 -10.50
C GLU A 90 0.02 -18.52 -11.60
N ARG A 91 0.28 -19.45 -12.51
CA ARG A 91 -0.60 -19.74 -13.63
C ARG A 91 -1.99 -20.22 -13.19
N GLN A 92 -2.04 -21.04 -12.13
CA GLN A 92 -3.31 -21.51 -11.58
C GLN A 92 -4.15 -20.39 -10.98
N LEU A 93 -3.53 -19.24 -10.66
CA LEU A 93 -4.17 -18.12 -10.01
C LEU A 93 -4.47 -16.97 -10.97
N SER A 94 -4.30 -17.16 -12.29
CA SER A 94 -4.48 -16.08 -13.25
C SER A 94 -5.89 -15.47 -13.23
N ALA A 95 -6.91 -16.30 -13.06
CA ALA A 95 -8.30 -15.81 -12.97
C ALA A 95 -8.51 -14.96 -11.72
N ALA A 96 -7.91 -15.38 -10.59
CA ALA A 96 -7.97 -14.62 -9.34
C ALA A 96 -7.26 -13.27 -9.48
N VAL A 97 -6.11 -13.24 -10.15
CA VAL A 97 -5.37 -12.01 -10.44
C VAL A 97 -6.25 -11.06 -11.26
N GLN A 98 -6.85 -11.56 -12.34
CA GLN A 98 -7.69 -10.73 -13.20
C GLN A 98 -8.89 -10.16 -12.45
N ALA A 99 -9.52 -10.95 -11.60
CA ALA A 99 -10.65 -10.49 -10.79
C ALA A 99 -10.24 -9.36 -9.86
N GLN A 100 -9.08 -9.47 -9.22
CA GLN A 100 -8.59 -8.43 -8.33
C GLN A 100 -8.13 -7.20 -9.10
N GLN A 101 -7.55 -7.35 -10.28
CA GLN A 101 -7.18 -6.22 -11.13
C GLN A 101 -8.41 -5.40 -11.55
N LYS A 102 -9.52 -6.05 -11.85
CA LYS A 102 -10.79 -5.36 -12.14
C LYS A 102 -11.26 -4.56 -10.92
N GLU A 103 -11.17 -5.16 -9.74
CA GLU A 103 -11.57 -4.48 -8.50
C GLU A 103 -10.66 -3.30 -8.20
N VAL A 104 -9.36 -3.41 -8.43
CA VAL A 104 -8.43 -2.31 -8.30
C VAL A 104 -8.81 -1.17 -9.24
N THR A 105 -9.10 -1.47 -10.51
CA THR A 105 -9.51 -0.46 -11.49
C THR A 105 -10.76 0.29 -11.03
N ARG A 106 -11.74 -0.44 -10.50
CA ARG A 106 -12.96 0.16 -9.97
C ARG A 106 -12.67 1.11 -8.81
N ARG A 107 -11.82 0.68 -7.88
CA ARG A 107 -11.47 1.48 -6.70
C ARG A 107 -10.64 2.70 -7.06
N VAL A 108 -9.74 2.57 -8.02
CA VAL A 108 -8.95 3.70 -8.52
C VAL A 108 -9.87 4.80 -9.05
N ALA A 109 -10.87 4.43 -9.83
CA ALA A 109 -11.84 5.40 -10.36
C ALA A 109 -12.56 6.15 -9.23
N LEU A 110 -12.94 5.44 -8.17
CA LEU A 110 -13.62 6.05 -7.02
C LEU A 110 -12.71 6.99 -6.22
N TYR A 111 -11.48 6.54 -5.93
CA TYR A 111 -10.57 7.29 -5.06
C TYR A 111 -9.91 8.46 -5.79
N ARG A 112 -9.54 8.29 -7.06
CA ARG A 112 -8.78 9.31 -7.77
C ARG A 112 -9.63 10.31 -8.52
N GLN A 113 -10.81 9.92 -8.95
CA GLN A 113 -11.73 10.80 -9.70
C GLN A 113 -11.01 11.50 -10.86
N GLY A 114 -10.23 10.73 -11.64
CA GLY A 114 -9.50 11.22 -12.80
C GLY A 114 -8.11 11.78 -12.52
N ARG A 115 -7.70 11.89 -11.26
CA ARG A 115 -6.34 12.30 -10.93
C ARG A 115 -5.35 11.18 -11.26
N PRO A 116 -4.17 11.49 -11.83
CA PRO A 116 -3.18 10.45 -12.10
C PRO A 116 -2.51 9.97 -10.82
N PHE A 117 -1.91 8.77 -10.89
CA PHE A 117 -1.01 8.30 -9.85
C PHE A 117 0.22 9.23 -9.78
N PRO A 118 0.71 9.58 -8.58
CA PRO A 118 1.83 10.51 -8.47
C PRO A 118 3.11 9.95 -9.09
N ASP A 119 3.94 10.85 -9.61
CA ASP A 119 5.28 10.48 -10.08
C ASP A 119 6.18 10.27 -8.86
N LEU A 120 6.67 9.05 -8.69
CA LEU A 120 7.50 8.67 -7.56
C LEU A 120 9.00 8.66 -7.87
N ASN A 121 9.39 9.04 -9.09
CA ASN A 121 10.80 9.06 -9.47
C ASN A 121 11.59 10.02 -8.57
N ASP A 122 12.74 9.54 -8.08
CA ASP A 122 13.63 10.28 -7.21
C ASP A 122 13.00 10.72 -5.89
N ARG A 123 11.92 10.08 -5.48
CA ARG A 123 11.24 10.39 -4.23
C ARG A 123 11.47 9.31 -3.17
N THR A 124 11.49 9.74 -1.91
CA THR A 124 11.42 8.83 -0.77
C THR A 124 9.95 8.55 -0.50
N VAL A 125 9.55 7.30 -0.60
CA VAL A 125 8.16 6.89 -0.38
C VAL A 125 8.03 6.26 0.99
N ILE A 126 7.07 6.75 1.77
CA ILE A 126 6.73 6.18 3.07
C ILE A 126 5.37 5.50 2.90
N LEU A 127 5.36 4.17 2.88
CA LEU A 127 4.12 3.40 2.79
C LEU A 127 3.49 3.30 4.16
N VAL A 128 2.21 3.62 4.23
CA VAL A 128 1.47 3.66 5.49
C VAL A 128 0.26 2.75 5.43
N ASP A 129 0.24 1.77 6.32
CA ASP A 129 -0.91 0.91 6.57
C ASP A 129 -1.35 1.17 8.02
N ASP A 130 -2.50 0.63 8.42
CA ASP A 130 -2.98 0.81 9.80
C ASP A 130 -2.13 0.06 10.84
N ARG A 131 -1.26 -0.86 10.40
CA ARG A 131 -0.40 -1.67 11.27
C ARG A 131 1.07 -1.43 11.08
N LEU A 132 1.47 -0.81 9.98
CA LEU A 132 2.86 -0.80 9.56
C LEU A 132 3.18 0.45 8.76
N VAL A 133 4.34 1.02 9.03
CA VAL A 133 4.91 2.11 8.22
C VAL A 133 6.25 1.63 7.68
N LEU A 134 6.40 1.67 6.36
CA LEU A 134 7.62 1.25 5.68
C LEU A 134 8.19 2.39 4.86
N LYS A 135 9.48 2.64 5.05
CA LYS A 135 10.21 3.55 4.19
C LYS A 135 10.74 2.78 2.99
N VAL A 136 10.44 3.27 1.80
CA VAL A 136 10.92 2.67 0.55
C VAL A 136 11.67 3.74 -0.24
N LYS A 137 12.96 3.50 -0.48
CA LYS A 137 13.81 4.44 -1.23
C LYS A 137 13.75 4.23 -2.73
N SER A 138 13.34 3.04 -3.16
CA SER A 138 13.31 2.68 -4.58
C SER A 138 11.89 2.46 -5.03
N VAL A 139 11.50 3.16 -6.07
CA VAL A 139 10.19 3.04 -6.71
C VAL A 139 9.94 1.62 -7.24
N GLU A 140 11.00 0.94 -7.64
CA GLU A 140 10.91 -0.42 -8.18
C GLU A 140 10.30 -1.43 -7.21
N ARG A 141 10.39 -1.18 -5.92
CA ARG A 141 9.81 -2.05 -4.91
C ARG A 141 8.31 -1.87 -4.75
N ILE A 142 7.75 -0.79 -5.28
CA ILE A 142 6.33 -0.47 -5.17
C ILE A 142 5.61 -0.75 -6.49
N LEU A 143 6.34 -0.60 -7.58
CA LEU A 143 5.81 -0.71 -8.94
C LEU A 143 5.96 -2.12 -9.52
#